data_08fa1e9384a535efb0b8b385320c9b8a
#
_entry.id   08fa1e9384a535efb0b8b385320c9b8a
#
_cell.length_a   1.000
_cell.length_b   1.000
_cell.length_c   1.000
_cell.angle_alpha   90.00
_cell.angle_beta   90.00
_cell.angle_gamma   90.00
#
_symmetry.space_group_name_H-M   'P 1'
#
loop_
_entity.id
_entity.type
_entity.pdbx_description
1 polymer ?
#
loop_
_entity_poly.entity_id
_entity_poly.type
_entity_poly.pdbx_seq_one_letter_code
_entity_poly.pdbx_strand_id
1 'polypeptide(L)'
;MKNKLLAATLAVVGLFSAQTLAAETCGGYYKVRSGDSLSVIADRLYKDVGTWSTIHSQNIDAIGPKPNAIRVGMKLRMPCINGLPTGLEGGTKAASTTPIAAAPVKVTPGNASVRQKINLLTGDDYAPFTSKASHNGGLITDVMDAVMTSAAPKEGYAIHWVNDWGSHFDPLLSNALLDVGFPWYRPDCDSMPDSYRCVNFLFSDSMFETLMLLFVDKSRPFTFEDDADILGKTLCRPNGYLTFDLDGSGRRWIADNKITLKSPHTVKDCFDMVAKGEADAVAINEFTGRSVMKEHGLGDQFNVLPQPLSVLGIHAVVHKTHPRAEEMMALVSQGLKDVRDNGTYQRIIEDHLSRIWAEF
;
A
#
# COMPACT_ATOMS: atom_id res chain seq x y z
N MET A 1 26.24 -59.58 -69.88
CA MET A 1 24.96 -58.93 -69.76
C MET A 1 25.05 -58.12 -68.50
N LYS A 2 25.20 -56.79 -68.57
CA LYS A 2 25.44 -55.88 -67.45
C LYS A 2 24.26 -54.97 -67.36
N ASN A 3 23.42 -55.11 -66.30
CA ASN A 3 22.30 -54.17 -65.95
C ASN A 3 22.88 -53.06 -65.11
N LYS A 4 22.71 -51.83 -65.61
CA LYS A 4 22.98 -50.62 -64.84
C LYS A 4 21.64 -50.16 -64.19
N LEU A 5 21.61 -50.14 -62.88
CA LEU A 5 20.52 -49.42 -62.10
C LEU A 5 20.87 -47.93 -62.00
N LEU A 6 20.00 -47.09 -62.50
CA LEU A 6 20.02 -45.66 -62.27
C LEU A 6 19.30 -45.41 -60.91
N ALA A 7 20.00 -44.82 -59.98
CA ALA A 7 19.40 -44.31 -58.74
C ALA A 7 19.01 -42.84 -58.96
N ALA A 8 17.71 -42.55 -58.87
CA ALA A 8 17.18 -41.20 -58.91
C ALA A 8 17.13 -40.65 -57.46
N THR A 9 17.91 -39.63 -57.13
CA THR A 9 17.90 -38.90 -55.91
C THR A 9 16.84 -37.79 -55.97
N LEU A 10 15.73 -37.95 -55.24
CA LEU A 10 14.75 -36.85 -55.00
C LEU A 10 15.31 -35.91 -53.93
N ALA A 11 15.61 -34.69 -54.31
CA ALA A 11 15.90 -33.60 -53.39
C ALA A 11 14.59 -33.01 -52.87
N VAL A 12 14.25 -33.26 -51.59
CA VAL A 12 13.17 -32.61 -50.90
C VAL A 12 13.64 -31.23 -50.43
N VAL A 13 13.21 -30.19 -51.11
CA VAL A 13 13.42 -28.80 -50.65
C VAL A 13 12.36 -28.51 -49.57
N GLY A 14 12.80 -28.60 -48.32
CA GLY A 14 11.98 -28.17 -47.16
C GLY A 14 11.85 -26.64 -47.12
N LEU A 15 10.67 -26.13 -47.41
CA LEU A 15 10.32 -24.75 -47.16
C LEU A 15 10.20 -24.53 -45.63
N PHE A 16 11.25 -24.03 -44.99
CA PHE A 16 11.17 -23.50 -43.66
C PHE A 16 10.41 -22.16 -43.73
N SER A 17 9.11 -22.19 -43.40
CA SER A 17 8.35 -20.97 -43.10
C SER A 17 8.94 -20.38 -41.82
N ALA A 18 9.73 -19.32 -41.95
CA ALA A 18 10.14 -18.50 -40.82
C ALA A 18 8.91 -17.83 -40.25
N GLN A 19 8.37 -18.39 -39.18
CA GLN A 19 7.37 -17.68 -38.35
C GLN A 19 8.09 -16.48 -37.72
N THR A 20 7.83 -15.30 -38.25
CA THR A 20 8.19 -14.05 -37.61
C THR A 20 7.39 -13.96 -36.30
N LEU A 21 8.01 -14.29 -35.17
CA LEU A 21 7.48 -13.89 -33.84
C LEU A 21 7.34 -12.38 -33.87
N ALA A 22 6.12 -11.90 -33.99
CA ALA A 22 5.82 -10.49 -33.81
C ALA A 22 6.28 -10.14 -32.39
N ALA A 23 7.22 -9.21 -32.26
CA ALA A 23 7.68 -8.72 -30.96
C ALA A 23 6.46 -8.14 -30.24
N GLU A 24 6.12 -8.71 -29.08
CA GLU A 24 5.01 -8.21 -28.26
C GLU A 24 5.27 -6.76 -27.88
N THR A 25 4.29 -5.90 -28.15
CA THR A 25 4.34 -4.51 -27.73
C THR A 25 3.85 -4.40 -26.31
N CYS A 26 4.50 -3.55 -25.52
CA CYS A 26 4.18 -3.31 -24.11
C CYS A 26 3.71 -1.87 -23.93
N GLY A 27 2.75 -1.67 -23.00
CA GLY A 27 2.11 -0.38 -22.78
C GLY A 27 1.12 -0.03 -23.89
N GLY A 28 0.80 1.25 -24.03
CA GLY A 28 -0.12 1.74 -25.06
C GLY A 28 -1.26 2.56 -24.49
N TYR A 29 -2.42 2.53 -25.16
CA TYR A 29 -3.59 3.30 -24.75
C TYR A 29 -4.77 2.40 -24.42
N TYR A 30 -5.40 2.68 -23.28
CA TYR A 30 -6.64 2.02 -22.84
C TYR A 30 -7.80 3.01 -22.85
N LYS A 31 -8.95 2.60 -23.39
CA LYS A 31 -10.18 3.40 -23.36
C LYS A 31 -11.04 2.93 -22.17
N VAL A 32 -11.31 3.85 -21.24
CA VAL A 32 -12.11 3.58 -20.03
C VAL A 32 -13.52 3.11 -20.41
N ARG A 33 -13.98 2.02 -19.79
CA ARG A 33 -15.27 1.38 -19.98
C ARG A 33 -16.19 1.63 -18.78
N SER A 34 -17.47 1.35 -18.95
CA SER A 34 -18.42 1.40 -17.84
C SER A 34 -18.03 0.39 -16.76
N GLY A 35 -18.01 0.84 -15.49
CA GLY A 35 -17.59 0.03 -14.34
C GLY A 35 -16.08 0.01 -14.09
N ASP A 36 -15.27 0.70 -14.89
CA ASP A 36 -13.84 0.79 -14.63
C ASP A 36 -13.53 1.80 -13.50
N SER A 37 -12.59 1.42 -12.66
CA SER A 37 -11.77 2.30 -11.84
C SER A 37 -10.30 2.09 -12.21
N LEU A 38 -9.40 2.99 -11.81
CA LEU A 38 -7.97 2.79 -12.07
C LEU A 38 -7.47 1.50 -11.45
N SER A 39 -7.97 1.11 -10.27
CA SER A 39 -7.63 -0.15 -9.60
C SER A 39 -8.12 -1.38 -10.38
N VAL A 40 -9.34 -1.33 -10.92
CA VAL A 40 -9.89 -2.42 -11.76
C VAL A 40 -9.10 -2.55 -13.07
N ILE A 41 -8.73 -1.41 -13.67
CA ILE A 41 -7.89 -1.40 -14.87
C ILE A 41 -6.49 -1.98 -14.56
N ALA A 42 -5.91 -1.59 -13.43
CA ALA A 42 -4.61 -2.06 -12.96
C ALA A 42 -4.61 -3.58 -12.75
N ASP A 43 -5.59 -4.10 -12.00
CA ASP A 43 -5.74 -5.55 -11.78
C ASP A 43 -5.91 -6.32 -13.09
N ARG A 44 -6.77 -5.81 -13.98
CA ARG A 44 -7.06 -6.46 -15.27
C ARG A 44 -5.84 -6.53 -16.18
N LEU A 45 -5.08 -5.44 -16.28
CA LEU A 45 -4.01 -5.28 -17.29
C LEU A 45 -2.63 -5.66 -16.76
N TYR A 46 -2.37 -5.48 -15.46
CA TYR A 46 -1.06 -5.72 -14.86
C TYR A 46 -1.05 -6.88 -13.86
N LYS A 47 -2.23 -7.42 -13.49
CA LYS A 47 -2.40 -8.40 -12.41
C LYS A 47 -1.93 -7.87 -11.06
N ASP A 48 -1.93 -6.55 -10.92
CA ASP A 48 -1.51 -5.83 -9.73
C ASP A 48 -2.36 -4.58 -9.54
N VAL A 49 -3.23 -4.61 -8.53
CA VAL A 49 -4.12 -3.49 -8.19
C VAL A 49 -3.30 -2.23 -7.86
N GLY A 50 -2.12 -2.39 -7.23
CA GLY A 50 -1.26 -1.27 -6.83
C GLY A 50 -0.77 -0.40 -7.98
N THR A 51 -0.72 -0.94 -9.19
CA THR A 51 -0.31 -0.21 -10.41
C THR A 51 -1.25 0.95 -10.77
N TRP A 52 -2.43 1.06 -10.14
CA TRP A 52 -3.38 2.16 -10.38
C TRP A 52 -2.75 3.55 -10.18
N SER A 53 -1.86 3.70 -9.21
CA SER A 53 -1.19 4.97 -8.92
C SER A 53 -0.25 5.39 -10.04
N THR A 54 0.48 4.44 -10.62
CA THR A 54 1.34 4.68 -11.78
C THR A 54 0.52 5.05 -13.01
N ILE A 55 -0.63 4.39 -13.22
CA ILE A 55 -1.57 4.77 -14.28
C ILE A 55 -2.06 6.20 -14.06
N HIS A 56 -2.43 6.58 -12.83
CA HIS A 56 -2.87 7.92 -12.48
C HIS A 56 -1.78 8.96 -12.77
N SER A 57 -0.58 8.75 -12.26
CA SER A 57 0.56 9.67 -12.44
C SER A 57 0.92 9.89 -13.90
N GLN A 58 0.84 8.85 -14.73
CA GLN A 58 1.07 8.93 -16.18
C GLN A 58 -0.03 9.71 -16.93
N ASN A 59 -1.19 9.87 -16.31
CA ASN A 59 -2.37 10.50 -16.91
C ASN A 59 -2.89 11.68 -16.08
N ILE A 60 -2.03 12.27 -15.22
CA ILE A 60 -2.42 13.35 -14.32
C ILE A 60 -3.01 14.55 -15.06
N ASP A 61 -2.49 14.87 -16.26
CA ASP A 61 -2.97 15.98 -17.10
C ASP A 61 -4.38 15.72 -17.64
N ALA A 62 -4.74 14.46 -17.87
CA ALA A 62 -6.05 14.07 -18.39
C ALA A 62 -7.07 13.82 -17.28
N ILE A 63 -6.66 13.23 -16.17
CA ILE A 63 -7.52 12.84 -15.05
C ILE A 63 -7.65 13.99 -14.03
N GLY A 64 -6.57 14.77 -13.84
CA GLY A 64 -6.45 15.74 -12.76
C GLY A 64 -5.99 15.11 -11.45
N PRO A 65 -5.95 15.91 -10.36
CA PRO A 65 -5.39 15.45 -9.07
C PRO A 65 -6.22 14.37 -8.37
N LYS A 66 -7.45 14.11 -8.82
CA LYS A 66 -8.34 13.11 -8.23
C LYS A 66 -8.35 11.84 -9.08
N PRO A 67 -7.79 10.70 -8.60
CA PRO A 67 -7.67 9.47 -9.39
C PRO A 67 -9.02 8.85 -9.80
N ASN A 68 -10.09 9.21 -9.11
CA ASN A 68 -11.45 8.76 -9.42
C ASN A 68 -12.19 9.64 -10.43
N ALA A 69 -11.54 10.67 -10.99
CA ALA A 69 -12.14 11.54 -12.00
C ALA A 69 -12.14 10.92 -13.41
N ILE A 70 -11.78 9.65 -13.55
CA ILE A 70 -11.87 8.94 -14.84
C ILE A 70 -13.33 8.83 -15.31
N ARG A 71 -13.53 8.93 -16.62
CA ARG A 71 -14.85 8.88 -17.24
C ARG A 71 -14.85 7.87 -18.39
N VAL A 72 -16.00 7.21 -18.60
CA VAL A 72 -16.17 6.31 -19.74
C VAL A 72 -15.81 7.02 -21.05
N GLY A 73 -15.02 6.34 -21.86
CA GLY A 73 -14.51 6.87 -23.12
C GLY A 73 -13.17 7.61 -23.02
N MET A 74 -12.68 7.96 -21.81
CA MET A 74 -11.38 8.57 -21.61
C MET A 74 -10.27 7.64 -22.08
N LYS A 75 -9.29 8.21 -22.82
CA LYS A 75 -8.14 7.45 -23.35
C LYS A 75 -6.96 7.64 -22.38
N LEU A 76 -6.58 6.58 -21.70
CA LEU A 76 -5.49 6.57 -20.72
C LEU A 76 -4.23 5.97 -21.34
N ARG A 77 -3.09 6.59 -21.08
CA ARG A 77 -1.78 6.04 -21.42
C ARG A 77 -1.38 5.00 -20.38
N MET A 78 -1.12 3.79 -20.83
CA MET A 78 -0.74 2.67 -19.97
C MET A 78 0.78 2.51 -20.01
N PRO A 79 1.49 2.64 -18.87
CA PRO A 79 2.93 2.42 -18.80
C PRO A 79 3.29 0.97 -19.10
N CYS A 80 4.49 0.74 -19.63
CA CYS A 80 5.04 -0.61 -19.75
C CYS A 80 5.74 -0.96 -18.43
N ILE A 81 5.18 -1.91 -17.67
CA ILE A 81 5.71 -2.36 -16.37
C ILE A 81 5.85 -3.88 -16.44
N ASN A 82 7.06 -4.39 -16.27
CA ASN A 82 7.36 -5.84 -16.34
C ASN A 82 6.82 -6.53 -17.61
N GLY A 83 6.84 -5.83 -18.74
CA GLY A 83 6.33 -6.35 -20.01
C GLY A 83 4.81 -6.27 -20.18
N LEU A 84 4.08 -5.71 -19.22
CA LEU A 84 2.62 -5.51 -19.25
C LEU A 84 2.24 -4.02 -19.35
N PRO A 85 1.03 -3.74 -19.90
CA PRO A 85 0.12 -4.64 -20.60
C PRO A 85 0.59 -4.90 -22.02
N THR A 86 0.19 -6.04 -22.58
CA THR A 86 0.43 -6.37 -23.98
C THR A 86 -0.80 -6.15 -24.84
N GLY A 87 -0.60 -5.94 -26.14
CA GLY A 87 -1.69 -5.90 -27.12
C GLY A 87 -2.54 -4.65 -27.11
N LEU A 88 -2.15 -3.57 -26.45
CA LEU A 88 -2.82 -2.27 -26.53
C LEU A 88 -2.33 -1.48 -27.74
N GLU A 89 -3.24 -0.67 -28.32
CA GLU A 89 -2.92 0.24 -29.42
C GLU A 89 -1.86 1.28 -28.99
N GLY A 90 -0.82 1.48 -29.80
CA GLY A 90 0.24 2.44 -29.51
C GLY A 90 1.26 1.99 -28.48
N GLY A 91 1.30 0.70 -28.16
CA GLY A 91 2.38 0.10 -27.35
C GLY A 91 3.73 0.21 -28.05
N THR A 92 4.79 0.38 -27.28
CA THR A 92 6.17 0.34 -27.77
C THR A 92 6.69 -1.08 -27.80
N LYS A 93 7.57 -1.42 -28.75
CA LYS A 93 8.28 -2.70 -28.71
C LYS A 93 9.00 -2.80 -27.37
N ALA A 94 8.68 -3.83 -26.60
CA ALA A 94 9.44 -4.14 -25.41
C ALA A 94 10.91 -4.27 -25.84
N ALA A 95 11.77 -3.40 -25.31
CA ALA A 95 13.20 -3.58 -25.51
C ALA A 95 13.54 -4.94 -24.87
N SER A 96 13.96 -5.89 -25.70
CA SER A 96 14.51 -7.15 -25.22
C SER A 96 15.71 -6.77 -24.34
N THR A 97 15.53 -6.73 -23.04
CA THR A 97 16.66 -6.69 -22.13
C THR A 97 17.32 -8.07 -22.20
N THR A 98 18.16 -8.23 -23.20
CA THR A 98 19.23 -9.24 -23.12
C THR A 98 19.93 -8.93 -21.80
N PRO A 99 20.13 -9.91 -20.91
CA PRO A 99 20.96 -9.68 -19.74
C PRO A 99 22.32 -9.21 -20.26
N ILE A 100 22.64 -7.96 -20.10
CA ILE A 100 24.00 -7.48 -20.28
C ILE A 100 24.75 -8.22 -19.18
N ALA A 101 25.51 -9.26 -19.57
CA ALA A 101 26.49 -9.83 -18.68
C ALA A 101 27.38 -8.65 -18.26
N ALA A 102 27.23 -8.26 -17.02
CA ALA A 102 28.03 -7.20 -16.43
C ALA A 102 29.49 -7.64 -16.56
N ALA A 103 30.21 -6.98 -17.45
CA ALA A 103 31.66 -7.09 -17.45
C ALA A 103 32.12 -6.73 -16.04
N PRO A 104 33.08 -7.47 -15.44
CA PRO A 104 33.52 -7.17 -14.10
C PRO A 104 34.12 -5.76 -14.10
N VAL A 105 33.35 -4.82 -13.54
CA VAL A 105 33.87 -3.50 -13.23
C VAL A 105 34.95 -3.74 -12.18
N LYS A 106 36.22 -3.53 -12.56
CA LYS A 106 37.32 -3.42 -11.59
C LYS A 106 36.97 -2.24 -10.68
N VAL A 107 36.37 -2.56 -9.53
CA VAL A 107 36.22 -1.60 -8.46
C VAL A 107 37.62 -1.32 -7.94
N THR A 108 38.18 -0.21 -8.35
CA THR A 108 39.38 0.34 -7.71
C THR A 108 38.98 0.68 -6.27
N PRO A 109 39.70 0.20 -5.23
CA PRO A 109 39.41 0.62 -3.86
C PRO A 109 39.88 2.07 -3.73
N GLY A 110 38.98 3.00 -3.97
CA GLY A 110 39.27 4.42 -3.90
C GLY A 110 38.14 5.13 -3.20
N ASN A 111 38.42 5.63 -2.03
CA ASN A 111 37.68 6.49 -1.14
C ASN A 111 36.57 5.83 -0.31
N ALA A 112 36.72 5.94 1.01
CA ALA A 112 35.69 5.69 1.98
C ALA A 112 34.39 6.32 1.46
N SER A 113 33.44 5.48 1.04
CA SER A 113 32.10 5.92 0.65
C SER A 113 31.59 6.82 1.75
N VAL A 114 31.26 8.06 1.44
CA VAL A 114 30.43 8.90 2.31
C VAL A 114 29.18 8.05 2.55
N ARG A 115 29.03 7.51 3.76
CA ARG A 115 27.87 6.68 4.10
C ARG A 115 26.67 7.60 3.97
N GLN A 116 25.80 7.25 3.03
CA GLN A 116 24.59 8.02 2.79
C GLN A 116 23.66 7.83 3.98
N LYS A 117 23.04 8.94 4.45
CA LYS A 117 22.07 8.89 5.55
C LYS A 117 20.96 7.85 5.27
N ILE A 118 20.44 7.25 6.33
CA ILE A 118 19.24 6.42 6.23
C ILE A 118 18.05 7.35 6.00
N ASN A 119 17.30 7.11 4.92
CA ASN A 119 16.19 7.95 4.51
C ASN A 119 14.88 7.29 4.92
N LEU A 120 14.22 7.86 5.91
CA LEU A 120 12.91 7.44 6.39
C LEU A 120 11.82 8.12 5.58
N LEU A 121 10.70 7.44 5.34
CA LEU A 121 9.59 7.90 4.52
C LEU A 121 8.29 7.89 5.31
N THR A 122 7.58 9.02 5.31
CA THR A 122 6.25 9.16 5.89
C THR A 122 5.41 10.21 5.14
N GLY A 123 4.12 10.34 5.48
CA GLY A 123 3.24 11.42 5.03
C GLY A 123 2.94 12.43 6.13
N ASP A 124 2.52 13.63 5.74
CA ASP A 124 2.20 14.77 6.63
C ASP A 124 0.69 14.94 6.89
N ASP A 125 -0.12 13.99 6.46
CA ASP A 125 -1.59 14.07 6.45
C ASP A 125 -2.27 12.92 7.22
N TYR A 126 -1.57 12.32 8.18
CA TYR A 126 -2.10 11.24 9.01
C TYR A 126 -2.00 11.55 10.51
N ALA A 127 -2.56 12.68 10.92
CA ALA A 127 -2.68 13.04 12.33
C ALA A 127 -3.60 12.04 13.08
N PRO A 128 -3.30 11.76 14.35
CA PRO A 128 -2.22 12.29 15.18
C PRO A 128 -0.89 11.52 15.06
N PHE A 129 -0.79 10.57 14.14
CA PHE A 129 0.34 9.65 14.02
C PHE A 129 1.54 10.28 13.32
N THR A 130 1.32 10.90 12.16
CA THR A 130 2.33 11.61 11.37
C THR A 130 1.75 12.89 10.79
N SER A 131 2.24 14.02 11.28
CA SER A 131 1.90 15.36 10.78
C SER A 131 2.89 16.37 11.31
N LYS A 132 3.49 17.16 10.43
CA LYS A 132 4.43 18.23 10.80
C LYS A 132 3.81 19.29 11.74
N ALA A 133 2.49 19.47 11.66
CA ALA A 133 1.77 20.38 12.51
C ALA A 133 1.55 19.83 13.94
N SER A 134 1.64 18.52 14.13
CA SER A 134 1.50 17.89 15.44
C SER A 134 2.78 17.99 16.27
N HIS A 135 2.63 17.86 17.59
CA HIS A 135 3.77 17.81 18.51
C HIS A 135 4.78 16.75 18.05
N ASN A 136 6.08 17.13 17.95
CA ASN A 136 7.19 16.30 17.47
C ASN A 136 6.91 15.55 16.14
N GLY A 137 6.06 16.12 15.25
CA GLY A 137 5.69 15.49 13.99
C GLY A 137 4.64 14.40 14.10
N GLY A 138 4.03 14.21 15.26
CA GLY A 138 3.03 13.18 15.56
C GLY A 138 3.61 11.97 16.29
N LEU A 139 2.72 11.19 16.93
CA LEU A 139 3.07 10.09 17.83
C LEU A 139 4.05 9.09 17.21
N ILE A 140 3.79 8.61 16.00
CA ILE A 140 4.65 7.59 15.38
C ILE A 140 5.93 8.19 14.84
N THR A 141 5.92 9.45 14.42
CA THR A 141 7.15 10.17 14.03
C THR A 141 8.08 10.31 15.23
N ASP A 142 7.56 10.69 16.39
CA ASP A 142 8.35 10.85 17.63
C ASP A 142 8.92 9.50 18.11
N VAL A 143 8.11 8.43 18.06
CA VAL A 143 8.59 7.07 18.33
C VAL A 143 9.71 6.69 17.37
N MET A 144 9.55 6.94 16.07
CA MET A 144 10.54 6.57 15.06
C MET A 144 11.82 7.38 15.19
N ASP A 145 11.72 8.67 15.54
CA ASP A 145 12.88 9.53 15.83
C ASP A 145 13.67 9.01 17.05
N ALA A 146 12.96 8.63 18.12
CA ALA A 146 13.57 8.02 19.30
C ALA A 146 14.25 6.67 18.98
N VAL A 147 13.60 5.84 18.17
CA VAL A 147 14.13 4.54 17.69
C VAL A 147 15.45 4.76 16.94
N MET A 148 15.44 5.66 15.97
CA MET A 148 16.65 5.93 15.17
C MET A 148 17.75 6.62 15.97
N THR A 149 17.40 7.48 16.91
CA THR A 149 18.33 8.11 17.84
C THR A 149 18.99 7.06 18.75
N SER A 150 18.21 6.12 19.27
CA SER A 150 18.72 5.03 20.13
C SER A 150 19.60 4.05 19.34
N ALA A 151 19.18 3.66 18.14
CA ALA A 151 19.97 2.80 17.26
C ALA A 151 21.27 3.46 16.79
N ALA A 152 21.35 4.80 16.85
CA ALA A 152 22.53 5.62 16.54
C ALA A 152 23.31 5.16 15.30
N PRO A 153 22.67 5.11 14.12
CA PRO A 153 23.34 4.68 12.90
C PRO A 153 24.51 5.61 12.58
N LYS A 154 25.66 5.04 12.22
CA LYS A 154 26.90 5.81 11.97
C LYS A 154 26.74 6.86 10.87
N GLU A 155 25.87 6.59 9.91
CA GLU A 155 25.52 7.47 8.79
C GLU A 155 24.53 8.58 9.16
N GLY A 156 23.86 8.46 10.31
CA GLY A 156 22.70 9.28 10.66
C GLY A 156 21.46 8.95 9.82
N TYR A 157 20.39 9.70 10.03
CA TYR A 157 19.13 9.51 9.29
C TYR A 157 18.48 10.85 8.92
N ALA A 158 17.45 10.78 8.05
CA ALA A 158 16.60 11.91 7.70
C ALA A 158 15.17 11.41 7.45
N ILE A 159 14.15 12.23 7.78
CA ILE A 159 12.74 11.92 7.54
C ILE A 159 12.26 12.72 6.33
N HIS A 160 11.73 12.02 5.34
CA HIS A 160 11.14 12.56 4.12
C HIS A 160 9.62 12.45 4.18
N TRP A 161 8.94 13.54 3.86
CA TRP A 161 7.49 13.67 3.94
C TRP A 161 6.89 13.68 2.54
N VAL A 162 6.14 12.66 2.19
CA VAL A 162 5.48 12.51 0.89
C VAL A 162 4.04 12.10 1.13
N ASN A 163 3.07 12.95 0.74
CA ASN A 163 1.64 12.71 1.01
C ASN A 163 0.97 11.79 -0.02
N ASP A 164 1.67 11.42 -1.08
CA ASP A 164 1.22 10.34 -1.97
C ASP A 164 1.59 8.98 -1.37
N TRP A 165 0.73 8.46 -0.51
CA TRP A 165 0.91 7.16 0.17
C TRP A 165 1.06 5.98 -0.79
N GLY A 166 0.45 6.07 -2.00
CA GLY A 166 0.60 5.06 -3.04
C GLY A 166 2.05 4.94 -3.52
N SER A 167 2.72 6.08 -3.70
CA SER A 167 4.11 6.12 -4.13
C SER A 167 5.11 5.59 -3.08
N HIS A 168 4.72 5.50 -1.81
CA HIS A 168 5.60 4.97 -0.77
C HIS A 168 6.04 3.55 -1.08
N PHE A 169 5.10 2.66 -1.43
CA PHE A 169 5.44 1.28 -1.74
C PHE A 169 6.16 1.16 -3.08
N ASP A 170 5.64 1.84 -4.10
CA ASP A 170 6.20 1.87 -5.44
C ASP A 170 6.03 3.27 -6.05
N PRO A 171 7.11 3.96 -6.45
CA PRO A 171 8.48 3.44 -6.62
C PRO A 171 9.45 3.70 -5.46
N LEU A 172 9.03 4.39 -4.36
CA LEU A 172 9.99 4.96 -3.42
C LEU A 172 10.73 3.89 -2.60
N LEU A 173 10.02 2.90 -2.05
CA LEU A 173 10.62 1.81 -1.30
C LEU A 173 11.03 0.64 -2.19
N SER A 174 10.24 0.31 -3.23
CA SER A 174 10.54 -0.82 -4.13
C SER A 174 11.84 -0.66 -4.90
N ASN A 175 12.20 0.58 -5.24
CA ASN A 175 13.44 0.92 -5.94
C ASN A 175 14.56 1.41 -5.00
N ALA A 176 14.39 1.26 -3.68
CA ALA A 176 15.33 1.72 -2.66
C ALA A 176 15.76 3.20 -2.82
N LEU A 177 14.82 4.05 -3.26
CA LEU A 177 15.02 5.51 -3.31
C LEU A 177 14.97 6.09 -1.90
N LEU A 178 14.16 5.48 -1.04
CA LEU A 178 14.10 5.69 0.40
C LEU A 178 14.18 4.33 1.09
N ASP A 179 14.63 4.30 2.34
CA ASP A 179 15.08 3.05 2.96
C ASP A 179 14.00 2.40 3.83
N VAL A 180 13.30 3.18 4.65
CA VAL A 180 12.33 2.69 5.64
C VAL A 180 11.05 3.52 5.57
N GLY A 181 9.91 2.89 5.39
CA GLY A 181 8.59 3.56 5.42
C GLY A 181 7.86 3.37 6.74
N PHE A 182 7.10 4.37 7.18
CA PHE A 182 6.19 4.31 8.34
C PHE A 182 5.08 5.38 8.21
N PRO A 183 3.96 5.30 8.91
CA PRO A 183 3.39 4.16 9.65
C PRO A 183 2.58 3.27 8.72
N TRP A 184 2.71 1.97 8.84
CA TRP A 184 1.99 1.04 7.99
C TRP A 184 1.32 -0.07 8.78
N TYR A 185 0.08 -0.40 8.44
CA TYR A 185 -0.58 -1.59 8.96
C TYR A 185 -0.05 -2.85 8.27
N ARG A 186 0.21 -3.88 9.07
CA ARG A 186 0.57 -5.21 8.60
C ARG A 186 -0.69 -6.04 8.37
N PRO A 187 -0.90 -6.63 7.17
CA PRO A 187 -1.92 -7.64 6.98
C PRO A 187 -1.64 -8.87 7.84
N ASP A 188 -2.65 -9.70 8.06
CA ASP A 188 -2.46 -11.05 8.61
C ASP A 188 -1.75 -11.91 7.55
N CYS A 189 -0.41 -11.90 7.57
CA CYS A 189 0.40 -12.61 6.59
C CYS A 189 0.33 -14.14 6.73
N ASP A 190 -0.18 -14.64 7.84
CA ASP A 190 -0.37 -16.07 8.02
C ASP A 190 -1.61 -16.56 7.28
N SER A 191 -2.70 -15.77 7.30
CA SER A 191 -3.93 -16.06 6.57
C SER A 191 -3.96 -15.50 5.15
N MET A 192 -3.15 -14.49 4.85
CA MET A 192 -3.09 -13.78 3.56
C MET A 192 -1.64 -13.66 3.03
N PRO A 193 -0.91 -14.79 2.88
CA PRO A 193 0.52 -14.76 2.55
C PRO A 193 0.80 -14.12 1.19
N ASP A 194 -0.14 -14.19 0.25
CA ASP A 194 -0.02 -13.65 -1.11
C ASP A 194 -0.35 -12.16 -1.20
N SER A 195 -0.72 -11.51 -0.10
CA SER A 195 -0.98 -10.07 -0.12
C SER A 195 0.29 -9.29 -0.49
N TYR A 196 0.14 -8.25 -1.30
CA TYR A 196 1.27 -7.45 -1.81
C TYR A 196 2.26 -7.05 -0.69
N ARG A 197 1.74 -6.60 0.45
CA ARG A 197 2.59 -6.16 1.56
C ARG A 197 3.34 -7.32 2.20
N CYS A 198 2.72 -8.49 2.34
CA CYS A 198 3.37 -9.67 2.93
C CYS A 198 4.45 -10.25 2.02
N VAL A 199 4.20 -10.24 0.70
CA VAL A 199 5.19 -10.72 -0.29
C VAL A 199 6.41 -9.81 -0.35
N ASN A 200 6.20 -8.48 -0.34
CA ASN A 200 7.24 -7.53 -0.73
C ASN A 200 7.95 -6.83 0.44
N PHE A 201 7.37 -6.84 1.65
CA PHE A 201 7.93 -6.05 2.76
C PHE A 201 8.32 -6.90 3.96
N LEU A 202 9.38 -6.46 4.64
CA LEU A 202 9.68 -6.77 6.03
C LEU A 202 8.93 -5.77 6.90
N PHE A 203 8.48 -6.23 8.07
CA PHE A 203 7.78 -5.40 9.05
C PHE A 203 8.54 -5.44 10.37
N SER A 204 8.64 -4.30 11.03
CA SER A 204 9.09 -4.23 12.42
C SER A 204 8.07 -4.86 13.37
N ASP A 205 8.40 -5.02 14.64
CA ASP A 205 7.41 -5.13 15.69
C ASP A 205 6.46 -3.93 15.65
N SER A 206 5.23 -4.10 16.19
CA SER A 206 4.25 -3.02 16.24
C SER A 206 4.81 -1.84 17.03
N MET A 207 4.86 -0.65 16.44
CA MET A 207 5.24 0.58 17.12
C MET A 207 4.12 1.16 17.98
N PHE A 208 2.87 0.90 17.61
CA PHE A 208 1.67 1.31 18.32
C PHE A 208 0.49 0.45 17.87
N GLU A 209 -0.46 0.21 18.76
CA GLU A 209 -1.70 -0.51 18.41
C GLU A 209 -2.87 0.46 18.36
N THR A 210 -3.65 0.37 17.27
CA THR A 210 -4.85 1.16 17.08
C THR A 210 -6.09 0.28 17.19
N LEU A 211 -7.12 0.81 17.83
CA LEU A 211 -8.44 0.20 17.89
C LEU A 211 -9.24 0.59 16.64
N MET A 212 -9.72 -0.39 15.89
CA MET A 212 -10.76 -0.18 14.89
C MET A 212 -12.09 -0.25 15.59
N LEU A 213 -12.76 0.89 15.73
CA LEU A 213 -14.02 1.01 16.44
C LEU A 213 -15.21 1.17 15.49
N LEU A 214 -16.38 0.89 16.00
CA LEU A 214 -17.65 1.12 15.33
C LEU A 214 -18.30 2.39 15.86
N PHE A 215 -18.59 3.32 14.95
CA PHE A 215 -19.31 4.55 15.23
C PHE A 215 -20.74 4.39 14.70
N VAL A 216 -21.73 4.46 15.59
CA VAL A 216 -23.14 4.17 15.31
C VAL A 216 -24.01 5.38 15.57
N ASP A 217 -25.10 5.55 14.81
CA ASP A 217 -26.10 6.59 15.08
C ASP A 217 -26.88 6.26 16.37
N LYS A 218 -26.96 7.21 17.28
CA LYS A 218 -27.68 7.05 18.57
C LYS A 218 -29.15 6.69 18.41
N SER A 219 -29.76 7.07 17.29
CA SER A 219 -31.16 6.77 17.02
C SER A 219 -31.38 5.33 16.49
N ARG A 220 -30.31 4.69 16.03
CA ARG A 220 -30.29 3.32 15.49
C ARG A 220 -29.14 2.51 16.07
N PRO A 221 -29.07 2.39 17.41
CA PRO A 221 -27.98 1.67 18.05
C PRO A 221 -28.10 0.17 17.80
N PHE A 222 -26.94 -0.50 17.76
CA PHE A 222 -26.85 -1.95 17.94
C PHE A 222 -25.72 -2.25 18.92
N THR A 223 -25.74 -3.44 19.50
CA THR A 223 -24.64 -3.93 20.33
C THR A 223 -23.64 -4.70 19.48
N PHE A 224 -22.37 -4.59 19.84
CA PHE A 224 -21.30 -5.38 19.26
C PHE A 224 -20.49 -5.97 20.41
N GLU A 225 -20.64 -7.26 20.66
CA GLU A 225 -19.92 -8.02 21.68
C GLU A 225 -19.00 -9.07 21.04
N ASP A 226 -19.43 -9.65 19.90
CA ASP A 226 -18.68 -10.61 19.13
C ASP A 226 -18.94 -10.51 17.62
N ASP A 227 -18.22 -11.33 16.86
CA ASP A 227 -18.27 -11.35 15.40
C ASP A 227 -19.67 -11.69 14.82
N ALA A 228 -20.55 -12.38 15.59
CA ALA A 228 -21.89 -12.71 15.12
C ALA A 228 -22.78 -11.48 15.00
N ASP A 229 -22.58 -10.47 15.84
CA ASP A 229 -23.36 -9.25 15.88
C ASP A 229 -23.20 -8.38 14.63
N ILE A 230 -22.06 -8.57 13.91
CA ILE A 230 -21.74 -7.80 12.70
C ILE A 230 -22.31 -8.44 11.43
N LEU A 231 -22.70 -9.72 11.49
CA LEU A 231 -23.20 -10.43 10.31
C LEU A 231 -24.49 -9.80 9.80
N GLY A 232 -24.56 -9.60 8.49
CA GLY A 232 -25.69 -8.95 7.82
C GLY A 232 -25.67 -7.42 7.90
N LYS A 233 -24.74 -6.83 8.65
CA LYS A 233 -24.61 -5.36 8.75
C LYS A 233 -23.96 -4.75 7.51
N THR A 234 -24.27 -3.48 7.30
CA THR A 234 -23.60 -2.62 6.32
C THR A 234 -22.61 -1.74 7.04
N LEU A 235 -21.32 -2.00 6.86
CA LEU A 235 -20.24 -1.17 7.37
C LEU A 235 -19.83 -0.11 6.35
N CYS A 236 -19.35 1.03 6.83
CA CYS A 236 -18.75 2.05 5.99
C CYS A 236 -17.28 2.28 6.37
N ARG A 237 -16.39 2.23 5.37
CA ARG A 237 -14.96 2.55 5.49
C ARG A 237 -14.53 3.23 4.19
N PRO A 238 -13.85 4.38 4.22
CA PRO A 238 -13.49 5.10 3.00
C PRO A 238 -12.66 4.27 2.04
N ASN A 239 -12.78 4.57 0.76
CA ASN A 239 -11.95 3.95 -0.26
C ASN A 239 -10.46 4.20 0.01
N GLY A 240 -9.62 3.20 -0.22
CA GLY A 240 -8.18 3.26 0.06
C GLY A 240 -7.80 2.90 1.49
N TYR A 241 -8.75 2.81 2.42
CA TYR A 241 -8.47 2.30 3.77
C TYR A 241 -8.34 0.78 3.77
N LEU A 242 -7.56 0.26 4.73
CA LEU A 242 -7.38 -1.18 4.88
C LEU A 242 -8.71 -1.91 5.10
N THR A 243 -8.82 -3.13 4.59
CA THR A 243 -10.00 -3.99 4.76
C THR A 243 -9.65 -5.42 5.17
N PHE A 244 -8.36 -5.73 5.27
CA PHE A 244 -7.91 -7.10 5.57
C PHE A 244 -8.36 -7.59 6.96
N ASP A 245 -8.61 -6.69 7.91
CA ASP A 245 -9.16 -7.04 9.22
C ASP A 245 -10.62 -7.54 9.16
N LEU A 246 -11.31 -7.30 8.05
CA LEU A 246 -12.67 -7.78 7.80
C LEU A 246 -12.69 -9.18 7.15
N ASP A 247 -11.57 -9.57 6.54
CA ASP A 247 -11.43 -10.88 5.87
C ASP A 247 -10.33 -11.77 6.49
N GLY A 248 -9.42 -11.20 7.27
CA GLY A 248 -8.35 -11.92 7.96
C GLY A 248 -8.83 -12.64 9.22
N SER A 249 -7.93 -13.40 9.85
CA SER A 249 -8.16 -14.12 11.12
C SER A 249 -9.40 -15.03 11.09
N GLY A 250 -9.70 -15.62 9.92
CA GLY A 250 -10.83 -16.55 9.73
C GLY A 250 -12.18 -15.89 9.48
N ARG A 251 -12.28 -14.55 9.47
CA ARG A 251 -13.57 -13.84 9.33
C ARG A 251 -14.20 -14.01 7.95
N ARG A 252 -13.46 -13.73 6.86
CA ARG A 252 -13.96 -13.78 5.48
C ARG A 252 -15.30 -13.07 5.27
N TRP A 253 -15.49 -11.93 5.92
CA TRP A 253 -16.79 -11.26 5.94
C TRP A 253 -17.14 -10.61 4.60
N ILE A 254 -16.16 -9.96 3.96
CA ILE A 254 -16.35 -9.36 2.63
C ILE A 254 -16.35 -10.47 1.57
N ALA A 255 -15.36 -11.38 1.60
CA ALA A 255 -15.20 -12.44 0.61
C ALA A 255 -16.42 -13.38 0.53
N ASP A 256 -17.06 -13.66 1.68
CA ASP A 256 -18.23 -14.54 1.76
C ASP A 256 -19.57 -13.77 1.77
N ASN A 257 -19.55 -12.46 1.51
CA ASN A 257 -20.74 -11.58 1.55
C ASN A 257 -21.53 -11.65 2.88
N LYS A 258 -20.83 -11.86 4.00
CA LYS A 258 -21.44 -11.89 5.33
C LYS A 258 -21.76 -10.49 5.86
N ILE A 259 -21.07 -9.46 5.33
CA ILE A 259 -21.34 -8.04 5.54
C ILE A 259 -21.42 -7.32 4.20
N THR A 260 -21.99 -6.12 4.20
CA THR A 260 -21.87 -5.19 3.08
C THR A 260 -20.86 -4.11 3.45
N LEU A 261 -19.89 -3.82 2.59
CA LEU A 261 -18.97 -2.71 2.77
C LEU A 261 -19.28 -1.57 1.80
N LYS A 262 -19.55 -0.37 2.34
CA LYS A 262 -19.65 0.87 1.59
C LYS A 262 -18.31 1.62 1.66
N SER A 263 -17.82 2.09 0.53
CA SER A 263 -16.52 2.75 0.46
C SER A 263 -16.58 4.09 -0.29
N PRO A 264 -17.16 5.13 0.34
CA PRO A 264 -17.16 6.50 -0.21
C PRO A 264 -15.75 7.11 -0.18
N HIS A 265 -15.63 8.39 -0.55
CA HIS A 265 -14.34 9.06 -0.66
C HIS A 265 -13.76 9.48 0.69
N THR A 266 -14.61 9.94 1.60
CA THR A 266 -14.14 10.52 2.86
C THR A 266 -14.75 9.81 4.07
N VAL A 267 -14.10 9.96 5.23
CA VAL A 267 -14.65 9.48 6.51
C VAL A 267 -15.96 10.20 6.83
N LYS A 268 -16.05 11.49 6.50
CA LYS A 268 -17.27 12.27 6.71
C LYS A 268 -18.46 11.69 5.91
N ASP A 269 -18.22 11.27 4.66
CA ASP A 269 -19.25 10.63 3.85
C ASP A 269 -19.78 9.35 4.51
N CYS A 270 -18.90 8.58 5.18
CA CYS A 270 -19.32 7.41 5.95
C CYS A 270 -20.26 7.80 7.11
N PHE A 271 -19.95 8.83 7.85
CA PHE A 271 -20.85 9.34 8.90
C PHE A 271 -22.18 9.80 8.32
N ASP A 272 -22.19 10.48 7.17
CA ASP A 272 -23.42 10.89 6.49
C ASP A 272 -24.26 9.70 6.02
N MET A 273 -23.63 8.65 5.51
CA MET A 273 -24.33 7.41 5.13
C MET A 273 -24.97 6.73 6.34
N VAL A 274 -24.26 6.66 7.46
CA VAL A 274 -24.83 6.12 8.71
C VAL A 274 -25.96 7.00 9.21
N ALA A 275 -25.82 8.32 9.19
CA ALA A 275 -26.89 9.25 9.57
C ALA A 275 -28.17 9.04 8.74
N LYS A 276 -28.04 8.76 7.44
CA LYS A 276 -29.16 8.50 6.53
C LYS A 276 -29.71 7.06 6.61
N GLY A 277 -29.07 6.15 7.36
CA GLY A 277 -29.44 4.74 7.41
C GLY A 277 -29.02 3.93 6.20
N GLU A 278 -28.08 4.44 5.40
CA GLU A 278 -27.49 3.75 4.24
C GLU A 278 -26.37 2.78 4.66
N ALA A 279 -25.88 2.93 5.90
CA ALA A 279 -24.97 2.03 6.58
C ALA A 279 -25.32 1.95 8.08
N ASP A 280 -24.93 0.85 8.73
CA ASP A 280 -25.18 0.62 10.16
C ASP A 280 -24.10 1.26 11.04
N ALA A 281 -22.84 1.23 10.59
CA ALA A 281 -21.73 1.81 11.35
C ALA A 281 -20.60 2.30 10.43
N VAL A 282 -19.87 3.33 10.91
CA VAL A 282 -18.53 3.64 10.41
C VAL A 282 -17.54 2.75 11.15
N ALA A 283 -16.72 1.99 10.41
CA ALA A 283 -15.72 1.07 10.94
C ALA A 283 -14.33 1.63 10.66
N ILE A 284 -13.71 2.32 11.61
CA ILE A 284 -12.45 3.04 11.39
C ILE A 284 -11.62 3.12 12.68
N ASN A 285 -10.33 3.49 12.56
CA ASN A 285 -9.53 3.69 13.75
C ASN A 285 -10.11 4.81 14.65
N GLU A 286 -9.96 4.62 15.95
CA GLU A 286 -10.54 5.48 16.97
C GLU A 286 -10.20 6.96 16.80
N PHE A 287 -8.93 7.27 16.54
CA PHE A 287 -8.46 8.65 16.44
C PHE A 287 -9.07 9.38 15.25
N THR A 288 -9.04 8.75 14.08
CA THR A 288 -9.64 9.31 12.86
C THR A 288 -11.15 9.51 13.02
N GLY A 289 -11.85 8.53 13.58
CA GLY A 289 -13.28 8.61 13.79
C GLY A 289 -13.65 9.74 14.75
N ARG A 290 -12.97 9.85 15.90
CA ARG A 290 -13.18 10.92 16.88
C ARG A 290 -12.83 12.30 16.32
N SER A 291 -11.72 12.42 15.57
CA SER A 291 -11.35 13.69 14.93
C SER A 291 -12.44 14.19 14.01
N VAL A 292 -12.99 13.34 13.16
CA VAL A 292 -14.10 13.72 12.26
C VAL A 292 -15.36 14.07 13.04
N MET A 293 -15.68 13.30 14.10
CA MET A 293 -16.82 13.65 14.97
C MET A 293 -16.67 15.05 15.59
N LYS A 294 -15.49 15.39 16.09
CA LYS A 294 -15.18 16.69 16.66
C LYS A 294 -15.25 17.80 15.61
N GLU A 295 -14.54 17.64 14.50
CA GLU A 295 -14.45 18.63 13.41
C GLU A 295 -15.84 19.03 12.88
N HIS A 296 -16.76 18.05 12.81
CA HIS A 296 -18.09 18.25 12.24
C HIS A 296 -19.23 18.32 13.27
N GLY A 297 -18.91 18.38 14.57
CA GLY A 297 -19.91 18.51 15.63
C GLY A 297 -20.88 17.33 15.72
N LEU A 298 -20.41 16.10 15.46
CA LEU A 298 -21.25 14.90 15.39
C LEU A 298 -21.43 14.18 16.74
N GLY A 299 -20.84 14.69 17.82
CA GLY A 299 -20.86 14.04 19.14
C GLY A 299 -22.25 13.80 19.71
N ASP A 300 -23.22 14.65 19.39
CA ASP A 300 -24.61 14.47 19.86
C ASP A 300 -25.37 13.40 19.09
N GLN A 301 -24.97 13.11 17.85
CA GLN A 301 -25.63 12.16 16.97
C GLN A 301 -25.05 10.76 17.04
N PHE A 302 -23.74 10.62 17.27
CA PHE A 302 -23.06 9.34 17.18
C PHE A 302 -22.54 8.85 18.53
N ASN A 303 -22.60 7.54 18.74
CA ASN A 303 -21.89 6.82 19.79
C ASN A 303 -20.72 6.02 19.20
N VAL A 304 -19.68 5.83 20.02
CA VAL A 304 -18.57 4.93 19.75
C VAL A 304 -18.79 3.65 20.56
N LEU A 305 -18.84 2.50 19.89
CA LEU A 305 -18.97 1.23 20.61
C LEU A 305 -17.64 0.89 21.28
N PRO A 306 -17.67 0.47 22.57
CA PRO A 306 -16.45 0.25 23.35
C PRO A 306 -15.65 -0.98 22.92
N GLN A 307 -16.33 -2.00 22.38
CA GLN A 307 -15.69 -3.21 21.90
C GLN A 307 -15.02 -2.96 20.55
N PRO A 308 -13.72 -3.17 20.42
CA PRO A 308 -13.05 -2.96 19.14
C PRO A 308 -13.41 -4.08 18.14
N LEU A 309 -13.68 -3.68 16.91
CA LEU A 309 -13.84 -4.57 15.77
C LEU A 309 -12.55 -5.36 15.52
N SER A 310 -11.41 -4.67 15.60
CA SER A 310 -10.07 -5.24 15.53
C SER A 310 -9.06 -4.33 16.21
N VAL A 311 -7.92 -4.93 16.60
CA VAL A 311 -6.74 -4.21 17.10
C VAL A 311 -5.64 -4.40 16.07
N LEU A 312 -5.10 -3.31 15.55
CA LEU A 312 -4.14 -3.34 14.45
C LEU A 312 -2.86 -2.60 14.80
N GLY A 313 -1.74 -3.32 14.65
CA GLY A 313 -0.41 -2.76 14.84
C GLY A 313 0.00 -1.81 13.70
N ILE A 314 0.65 -0.72 14.07
CA ILE A 314 1.34 0.18 13.16
C ILE A 314 2.83 -0.16 13.17
N HIS A 315 3.42 -0.31 11.99
CA HIS A 315 4.77 -0.83 11.79
C HIS A 315 5.62 0.10 10.93
N ALA A 316 6.94 -0.02 11.07
CA ALA A 316 7.88 0.37 10.03
C ALA A 316 8.03 -0.77 9.03
N VAL A 317 8.31 -0.42 7.76
CA VAL A 317 8.45 -1.37 6.66
C VAL A 317 9.73 -1.11 5.87
N VAL A 318 10.35 -2.18 5.39
CA VAL A 318 11.47 -2.14 4.43
C VAL A 318 11.14 -3.07 3.27
N HIS A 319 11.32 -2.62 2.04
CA HIS A 319 11.08 -3.47 0.89
C HIS A 319 12.13 -4.58 0.81
N LYS A 320 11.72 -5.83 0.58
CA LYS A 320 12.62 -7.01 0.59
C LYS A 320 13.72 -6.96 -0.48
N THR A 321 13.52 -6.20 -1.57
CA THR A 321 14.55 -6.00 -2.60
C THR A 321 15.59 -4.93 -2.24
N HIS A 322 15.38 -4.20 -1.12
CA HIS A 322 16.35 -3.20 -0.68
C HIS A 322 17.71 -3.86 -0.41
N PRO A 323 18.85 -3.33 -0.92
CA PRO A 323 20.17 -3.97 -0.78
C PRO A 323 20.61 -4.23 0.66
N ARG A 324 20.05 -3.48 1.62
CA ARG A 324 20.31 -3.57 3.06
C ARG A 324 19.04 -3.89 3.85
N ALA A 325 18.07 -4.62 3.29
CA ALA A 325 16.74 -4.81 3.88
C ALA A 325 16.81 -5.34 5.31
N GLU A 326 17.52 -6.44 5.53
CA GLU A 326 17.66 -7.07 6.84
C GLU A 326 18.42 -6.18 7.84
N GLU A 327 19.46 -5.44 7.37
CA GLU A 327 20.20 -4.51 8.20
C GLU A 327 19.33 -3.35 8.66
N MET A 328 18.52 -2.75 7.75
CA MET A 328 17.60 -1.66 8.10
C MET A 328 16.54 -2.14 9.09
N MET A 329 15.96 -3.32 8.86
CA MET A 329 14.97 -3.88 9.76
C MET A 329 15.56 -4.23 11.12
N ALA A 330 16.76 -4.82 11.16
CA ALA A 330 17.46 -5.11 12.42
C ALA A 330 17.75 -3.85 13.23
N LEU A 331 18.17 -2.75 12.55
CA LEU A 331 18.41 -1.46 13.17
C LEU A 331 17.14 -0.88 13.80
N VAL A 332 16.03 -0.88 13.07
CA VAL A 332 14.73 -0.43 13.59
C VAL A 332 14.28 -1.30 14.77
N SER A 333 14.38 -2.62 14.65
CA SER A 333 13.97 -3.55 15.71
C SER A 333 14.81 -3.38 16.98
N GLN A 334 16.12 -3.20 16.84
CA GLN A 334 16.99 -2.96 17.99
C GLN A 334 16.66 -1.62 18.67
N GLY A 335 16.53 -0.55 17.89
CA GLY A 335 16.17 0.76 18.44
C GLY A 335 14.80 0.75 19.13
N LEU A 336 13.80 0.06 18.55
CA LEU A 336 12.48 -0.08 19.17
C LEU A 336 12.53 -0.84 20.50
N LYS A 337 13.33 -1.90 20.54
CA LYS A 337 13.59 -2.63 21.79
C LYS A 337 14.25 -1.72 22.84
N ASP A 338 15.29 -0.99 22.47
CA ASP A 338 16.05 -0.14 23.38
C ASP A 338 15.19 0.98 23.98
N VAL A 339 14.35 1.65 23.16
CA VAL A 339 13.46 2.72 23.67
C VAL A 339 12.34 2.16 24.56
N ARG A 340 11.92 0.92 24.37
CA ARG A 340 10.99 0.23 25.27
C ARG A 340 11.66 -0.12 26.59
N ASP A 341 12.83 -0.74 26.55
CA ASP A 341 13.57 -1.19 27.72
C ASP A 341 13.98 -0.03 28.65
N ASN A 342 14.32 1.13 28.08
CA ASN A 342 14.74 2.31 28.85
C ASN A 342 13.59 3.26 29.24
N GLY A 343 12.33 2.94 28.89
CA GLY A 343 11.14 3.70 29.23
C GLY A 343 10.89 4.96 28.36
N THR A 344 11.73 5.22 27.36
CA THR A 344 11.53 6.37 26.44
C THR A 344 10.25 6.22 25.66
N TYR A 345 9.97 5.02 25.13
CA TYR A 345 8.73 4.71 24.44
C TYR A 345 7.49 5.05 25.27
N GLN A 346 7.45 4.57 26.52
CA GLN A 346 6.33 4.82 27.41
C GLN A 346 6.06 6.32 27.62
N ARG A 347 7.12 7.11 27.85
CA ARG A 347 6.99 8.57 28.02
C ARG A 347 6.44 9.27 26.78
N ILE A 348 6.89 8.87 25.57
CA ILE A 348 6.39 9.41 24.31
C ILE A 348 4.89 9.11 24.17
N ILE A 349 4.50 7.84 24.39
CA ILE A 349 3.09 7.44 24.28
C ILE A 349 2.22 8.20 25.26
N GLU A 350 2.62 8.30 26.53
CA GLU A 350 1.88 9.03 27.56
C GLU A 350 1.73 10.53 27.24
N ASP A 351 2.80 11.19 26.79
CA ASP A 351 2.75 12.60 26.41
C ASP A 351 1.80 12.82 25.22
N HIS A 352 1.94 12.04 24.17
CA HIS A 352 1.07 12.17 22.99
C HIS A 352 -0.39 11.85 23.31
N LEU A 353 -0.67 10.74 24.00
CA LEU A 353 -2.04 10.37 24.35
C LEU A 353 -2.68 11.42 25.26
N SER A 354 -1.96 11.97 26.22
CA SER A 354 -2.50 13.02 27.09
C SER A 354 -2.94 14.26 26.29
N ARG A 355 -2.16 14.65 25.28
CA ARG A 355 -2.49 15.77 24.37
C ARG A 355 -3.69 15.45 23.48
N ILE A 356 -3.66 14.26 22.85
CA ILE A 356 -4.72 13.81 21.96
C ILE A 356 -6.06 13.76 22.70
N TRP A 357 -6.08 13.15 23.90
CA TRP A 357 -7.32 13.05 24.69
C TRP A 357 -7.79 14.39 25.28
N ALA A 358 -6.89 15.34 25.50
CA ALA A 358 -7.26 16.69 25.89
C ALA A 358 -7.99 17.46 24.77
N GLU A 359 -7.83 17.00 23.53
CA GLU A 359 -8.52 17.58 22.38
C GLU A 359 -9.92 17.00 22.14
N PHE A 360 -10.23 15.79 22.62
CA PHE A 360 -11.53 15.12 22.48
C PHE A 360 -12.44 15.35 23.68
#